data_39b029d333cc1357479541b58e97dea4
#
_entry.id   39b029d333cc1357479541b58e97dea4
#
_cell.length_a   1.000
_cell.length_b   1.000
_cell.length_c   1.000
_cell.angle_alpha   90.00
_cell.angle_beta   90.00
_cell.angle_gamma   90.00
#
_symmetry.space_group_name_H-M   'P 1'
#
loop_
_entity.id
_entity.type
_entity.pdbx_description
1 polymer ?
#
loop_
_entity_poly.entity_id
_entity_poly.type
_entity_poly.pdbx_seq_one_letter_code
_entity_poly.pdbx_strand_id
1 'polypeptide(L)'
;EWVHMKDGKKYGIWFKLLYLFPQVLAPLALLGFWNPWLFLFALCLLPIPAPFRAWFEFRAYVITIAVRLWLAQAPTSEEWLVRQFTTPSYYWMFPAKQFLLKQFRKETERIKRDDLKDYELEIKKALKVV
;
A
#
# COMPACT_ATOMS: atom_id res chain seq x y z
N GLU A 1 1.76 6.16 8.20
CA GLU A 1 1.06 5.78 9.42
C GLU A 1 -0.36 6.36 9.51
N TRP A 2 -0.56 7.67 9.33
CA TRP A 2 -1.88 8.31 9.44
C TRP A 2 -2.94 7.67 8.52
N VAL A 3 -2.60 7.37 7.27
CA VAL A 3 -3.50 6.72 6.30
C VAL A 3 -3.92 5.33 6.81
N HIS A 4 -2.98 4.54 7.30
CA HIS A 4 -3.28 3.21 7.84
C HIS A 4 -4.15 3.25 9.09
N MET A 5 -3.95 4.24 9.98
CA MET A 5 -4.84 4.44 11.13
C MET A 5 -6.26 4.78 10.68
N LYS A 6 -6.41 5.64 9.69
CA LYS A 6 -7.72 6.04 9.15
C LYS A 6 -8.41 4.87 8.46
N ASP A 7 -7.68 4.12 7.64
CA ASP A 7 -8.20 2.91 6.98
C ASP A 7 -8.57 1.84 8.02
N GLY A 8 -7.76 1.65 9.05
CA GLY A 8 -8.06 0.73 10.15
C GLY A 8 -9.33 1.10 10.91
N LYS A 9 -9.58 2.39 11.14
CA LYS A 9 -10.84 2.87 11.75
C LYS A 9 -12.05 2.69 10.82
N LYS A 10 -11.87 2.95 9.52
CA LYS A 10 -12.93 2.87 8.52
C LYS A 10 -13.35 1.45 8.21
N TYR A 11 -12.39 0.56 8.02
CA TYR A 11 -12.64 -0.81 7.55
C TYR A 11 -12.54 -1.86 8.68
N GLY A 12 -12.05 -1.49 9.88
CA GLY A 12 -11.96 -2.38 11.03
C GLY A 12 -11.16 -3.66 10.75
N ILE A 13 -11.77 -4.80 11.06
CA ILE A 13 -11.16 -6.12 10.87
C ILE A 13 -10.86 -6.40 9.39
N TRP A 14 -11.69 -5.92 8.47
CA TRP A 14 -11.50 -6.11 7.05
C TRP A 14 -10.20 -5.49 6.53
N PHE A 15 -9.78 -4.34 7.08
CA PHE A 15 -8.47 -3.77 6.77
C PHE A 15 -7.35 -4.76 7.08
N LYS A 16 -7.37 -5.38 8.28
CA LYS A 16 -6.35 -6.34 8.69
C LYS A 16 -6.34 -7.59 7.81
N LEU A 17 -7.51 -8.14 7.51
CA LEU A 17 -7.64 -9.31 6.66
C LEU A 17 -7.15 -9.06 5.23
N LEU A 18 -7.55 -7.95 4.62
CA LEU A 18 -7.13 -7.58 3.27
C LEU A 18 -5.64 -7.21 3.21
N TYR A 19 -5.13 -6.52 4.22
CA TYR A 19 -3.72 -6.14 4.30
C TYR A 19 -2.80 -7.36 4.41
N LEU A 20 -3.23 -8.38 5.17
CA LEU A 20 -2.50 -9.64 5.35
C LEU A 20 -2.84 -10.70 4.29
N PHE A 21 -3.72 -10.40 3.34
CA PHE A 21 -4.02 -11.34 2.26
C PHE A 21 -2.83 -11.42 1.29
N PRO A 22 -2.39 -12.63 0.86
CA PRO A 22 -3.00 -13.95 1.12
C PRO A 22 -2.48 -14.67 2.39
N GLN A 23 -1.53 -14.10 3.13
CA GLN A 23 -0.90 -14.75 4.28
C GLN A 23 -1.90 -15.17 5.38
N VAL A 24 -3.00 -14.42 5.51
CA VAL A 24 -4.09 -14.73 6.47
C VAL A 24 -4.73 -16.12 6.24
N LEU A 25 -4.55 -16.71 5.06
CA LEU A 25 -5.07 -18.04 4.73
C LEU A 25 -4.11 -19.17 5.17
N ALA A 26 -2.85 -18.87 5.47
CA ALA A 26 -1.86 -19.88 5.82
C ALA A 26 -2.26 -20.79 7.01
N PRO A 27 -2.94 -20.33 8.07
CA PRO A 27 -3.40 -21.19 9.16
C PRO A 27 -4.31 -22.33 8.71
N LEU A 28 -5.00 -22.21 7.56
CA LEU A 28 -5.82 -23.29 7.02
C LEU A 28 -4.99 -24.52 6.66
N ALA A 29 -3.67 -24.37 6.44
CA ALA A 29 -2.76 -25.50 6.23
C ALA A 29 -2.73 -26.46 7.43
N LEU A 30 -3.01 -26.00 8.65
CA LEU A 30 -3.08 -26.83 9.84
C LEU A 30 -4.20 -27.87 9.77
N LEU A 31 -5.23 -27.60 8.98
CA LEU A 31 -6.32 -28.53 8.72
C LEU A 31 -5.95 -29.60 7.67
N GLY A 32 -4.74 -29.52 7.12
CA GLY A 32 -4.22 -30.47 6.15
C GLY A 32 -4.15 -31.93 6.68
N PHE A 33 -4.13 -32.13 8.00
CA PHE A 33 -4.20 -33.44 8.62
C PHE A 33 -5.55 -34.15 8.38
N TRP A 34 -6.62 -33.39 8.17
CA TRP A 34 -7.95 -33.92 7.79
C TRP A 34 -8.13 -34.01 6.28
N ASN A 35 -7.60 -33.01 5.56
CA ASN A 35 -7.67 -32.97 4.11
C ASN A 35 -6.33 -32.50 3.54
N PRO A 36 -5.53 -33.38 2.91
CA PRO A 36 -4.18 -33.04 2.42
C PRO A 36 -4.12 -31.86 1.47
N TRP A 37 -5.20 -31.55 0.72
CA TRP A 37 -5.25 -30.41 -0.16
C TRP A 37 -5.11 -29.05 0.57
N LEU A 38 -5.47 -29.02 1.86
CA LEU A 38 -5.34 -27.80 2.67
C LEU A 38 -3.90 -27.44 2.97
N PHE A 39 -2.92 -28.38 2.84
CA PHE A 39 -1.51 -28.03 2.93
C PHE A 39 -1.07 -27.05 1.86
N LEU A 40 -1.79 -26.92 0.73
CA LEU A 40 -1.51 -25.91 -0.29
C LEU A 40 -1.60 -24.48 0.27
N PHE A 41 -2.38 -24.23 1.33
CA PHE A 41 -2.43 -22.91 1.98
C PHE A 41 -1.10 -22.54 2.66
N ALA A 42 -0.18 -23.49 2.90
CA ALA A 42 1.16 -23.15 3.35
C ALA A 42 1.93 -22.31 2.31
N LEU A 43 1.60 -22.44 1.02
CA LEU A 43 2.17 -21.61 -0.04
C LEU A 43 1.85 -20.11 0.14
N CYS A 44 0.80 -19.78 0.90
CA CYS A 44 0.47 -18.39 1.24
C CYS A 44 1.53 -17.73 2.15
N LEU A 45 2.45 -18.48 2.74
CA LEU A 45 3.60 -17.94 3.49
C LEU A 45 4.74 -17.51 2.56
N LEU A 46 4.73 -17.94 1.31
CA LEU A 46 5.72 -17.49 0.33
C LEU A 46 5.50 -16.00 -0.01
N PRO A 47 6.53 -15.32 -0.49
CA PRO A 47 6.43 -13.94 -0.94
C PRO A 47 5.69 -13.88 -2.29
N ILE A 48 4.37 -13.92 -2.23
CA ILE A 48 3.48 -13.82 -3.40
C ILE A 48 2.85 -12.43 -3.47
N PRO A 49 2.50 -11.95 -4.68
CA PRO A 49 1.89 -10.64 -4.84
C PRO A 49 0.66 -10.43 -3.95
N ALA A 50 0.63 -9.29 -3.26
CA ALA A 50 -0.44 -8.91 -2.33
C ALA A 50 -1.12 -7.61 -2.81
N PRO A 51 -2.05 -7.68 -3.79
CA PRO A 51 -2.60 -6.50 -4.46
C PRO A 51 -3.36 -5.56 -3.52
N PHE A 52 -4.05 -6.09 -2.53
CA PHE A 52 -4.75 -5.26 -1.54
C PHE A 52 -3.77 -4.49 -0.67
N ARG A 53 -2.72 -5.15 -0.18
CA ARG A 53 -1.65 -4.49 0.56
C ARG A 53 -0.97 -3.43 -0.30
N ALA A 54 -0.63 -3.76 -1.55
CA ALA A 54 -0.04 -2.82 -2.49
C ALA A 54 -0.92 -1.58 -2.69
N TRP A 55 -2.24 -1.74 -2.76
CA TRP A 55 -3.18 -0.62 -2.89
C TRP A 55 -3.18 0.28 -1.65
N PHE A 56 -3.18 -0.28 -0.43
CA PHE A 56 -3.11 0.51 0.82
C PHE A 56 -1.78 1.26 0.92
N GLU A 57 -0.66 0.58 0.63
CA GLU A 57 0.67 1.18 0.65
C GLU A 57 0.80 2.28 -0.42
N PHE A 58 0.29 2.06 -1.62
CA PHE A 58 0.30 3.06 -2.68
C PHE A 58 -0.37 4.36 -2.23
N ARG A 59 -1.55 4.28 -1.61
CA ARG A 59 -2.25 5.44 -1.06
C ARG A 59 -1.43 6.15 0.01
N ALA A 60 -0.78 5.41 0.90
CA ALA A 60 0.07 5.98 1.95
C ALA A 60 1.28 6.71 1.36
N TYR A 61 1.92 6.15 0.33
CA TYR A 61 3.04 6.81 -0.36
C TYR A 61 2.60 8.04 -1.17
N VAL A 62 1.43 8.03 -1.78
CA VAL A 62 0.86 9.23 -2.45
C VAL A 62 0.72 10.38 -1.45
N ILE A 63 0.23 10.11 -0.25
CA ILE A 63 0.17 11.13 0.81
C ILE A 63 1.56 11.60 1.22
N THR A 64 2.53 10.71 1.32
CA THR A 64 3.93 11.10 1.62
C THR A 64 4.48 12.04 0.57
N ILE A 65 4.22 11.79 -0.72
CA ILE A 65 4.60 12.69 -1.82
C ILE A 65 3.91 14.05 -1.63
N ALA A 66 2.60 14.06 -1.39
CA ALA A 66 1.82 15.28 -1.23
C ALA A 66 2.36 16.15 -0.08
N VAL A 67 2.54 15.57 1.09
CA VAL A 67 3.06 16.28 2.27
C VAL A 67 4.44 16.87 2.00
N ARG A 68 5.35 16.13 1.37
CA ARG A 68 6.68 16.64 1.03
C ARG A 68 6.63 17.80 0.04
N LEU A 69 5.76 17.71 -0.97
CA LEU A 69 5.56 18.81 -1.93
C LEU A 69 5.01 20.06 -1.24
N TRP A 70 4.02 19.91 -0.37
CA TRP A 70 3.42 21.05 0.35
C TRP A 70 4.36 21.69 1.36
N LEU A 71 5.25 20.91 1.98
CA LEU A 71 6.25 21.42 2.92
C LEU A 71 7.57 21.85 2.24
N ALA A 72 7.60 21.93 0.91
CA ALA A 72 8.79 22.25 0.12
C ALA A 72 10.03 21.40 0.48
N GLN A 73 9.81 20.15 0.88
CA GLN A 73 10.89 19.20 1.18
C GLN A 73 11.43 18.56 -0.10
N ALA A 74 12.62 17.96 -0.01
CA ALA A 74 13.19 17.23 -1.12
C ALA A 74 12.23 16.17 -1.67
N PRO A 75 12.03 16.10 -3.01
CA PRO A 75 11.12 15.14 -3.61
C PRO A 75 11.57 13.70 -3.30
N THR A 76 10.58 12.82 -3.09
CA THR A 76 10.86 11.39 -2.94
C THR A 76 11.20 10.81 -4.31
N SER A 77 12.30 10.06 -4.42
CA SER A 77 12.65 9.37 -5.66
C SER A 77 11.56 8.35 -6.02
N GLU A 78 11.08 8.42 -7.26
CA GLU A 78 10.09 7.48 -7.79
C GLU A 78 10.64 6.04 -7.78
N GLU A 79 11.92 5.89 -8.10
CA GLU A 79 12.61 4.60 -8.09
C GLU A 79 12.64 4.01 -6.68
N TRP A 80 12.89 4.83 -5.66
CA TRP A 80 12.83 4.39 -4.27
C TRP A 80 11.43 3.91 -3.89
N LEU A 81 10.40 4.68 -4.25
CA LEU A 81 9.00 4.30 -4.02
C LEU A 81 8.67 2.94 -4.65
N VAL A 82 9.02 2.77 -5.92
CA VAL A 82 8.73 1.53 -6.65
C VAL A 82 9.49 0.32 -6.05
N ARG A 83 10.71 0.53 -5.56
CA ARG A 83 11.47 -0.53 -4.88
C ARG A 83 10.72 -1.09 -3.67
N GLN A 84 9.94 -0.28 -2.94
CA GLN A 84 9.14 -0.76 -1.81
C GLN A 84 8.09 -1.82 -2.22
N PHE A 85 7.66 -1.82 -3.48
CA PHE A 85 6.67 -2.75 -4.00
C PHE A 85 7.28 -3.98 -4.67
N THR A 86 8.47 -3.81 -5.24
CA THR A 86 9.05 -4.79 -6.17
C THR A 86 10.20 -5.61 -5.57
N THR A 87 10.60 -5.33 -4.33
CA THR A 87 11.70 -6.05 -3.67
C THR A 87 11.19 -7.13 -2.71
N PRO A 88 12.00 -8.16 -2.42
CA PRO A 88 11.68 -9.19 -1.45
C PRO A 88 11.40 -8.67 -0.04
N SER A 89 12.01 -7.54 0.35
CA SER A 89 11.83 -6.91 1.67
C SER A 89 10.37 -6.62 2.01
N TYR A 90 9.54 -6.43 0.99
CA TYR A 90 8.10 -6.20 1.13
C TYR A 90 7.26 -7.30 0.45
N TYR A 91 7.80 -8.52 0.36
CA TYR A 91 7.10 -9.68 -0.20
C TYR A 91 6.65 -9.50 -1.65
N TRP A 92 7.40 -8.70 -2.47
CA TRP A 92 7.01 -8.42 -3.86
C TRP A 92 5.53 -8.08 -4.01
N MET A 93 5.03 -7.15 -3.20
CA MET A 93 3.61 -6.79 -3.15
C MET A 93 2.99 -6.61 -4.54
N PHE A 94 3.77 -6.01 -5.46
CA PHE A 94 3.32 -5.76 -6.82
C PHE A 94 4.50 -5.71 -7.80
N PRO A 95 4.66 -6.71 -8.70
CA PRO A 95 5.87 -6.85 -9.52
C PRO A 95 5.95 -5.91 -10.72
N ALA A 96 4.85 -5.26 -11.14
CA ALA A 96 4.79 -4.46 -12.35
C ALA A 96 5.43 -3.07 -12.18
N LYS A 97 6.76 -3.00 -12.20
CA LYS A 97 7.58 -1.79 -11.98
C LYS A 97 7.14 -0.60 -12.86
N GLN A 98 6.98 -0.81 -14.16
CA GLN A 98 6.64 0.27 -15.11
C GLN A 98 5.25 0.84 -14.86
N PHE A 99 4.31 -0.03 -14.49
CA PHE A 99 2.97 0.41 -14.11
C PHE A 99 3.01 1.31 -12.86
N LEU A 100 3.73 0.90 -11.82
CA LEU A 100 3.88 1.69 -10.60
C LEU A 100 4.53 3.05 -10.86
N LEU A 101 5.62 3.10 -11.65
CA LEU A 101 6.26 4.36 -12.04
C LEU A 101 5.27 5.30 -12.71
N LYS A 102 4.49 4.79 -13.68
CA LYS A 102 3.47 5.58 -14.38
C LYS A 102 2.41 6.11 -13.41
N GLN A 103 1.96 5.28 -12.46
CA GLN A 103 0.95 5.68 -11.47
C GLN A 103 1.50 6.74 -10.51
N PHE A 104 2.71 6.58 -9.98
CA PHE A 104 3.32 7.58 -9.10
C PHE A 104 3.54 8.92 -9.81
N ARG A 105 3.99 8.92 -11.05
CA ARG A 105 4.11 10.15 -11.87
C ARG A 105 2.78 10.82 -12.05
N LYS A 106 1.74 10.06 -12.41
CA LYS A 106 0.38 10.58 -12.58
C LYS A 106 -0.14 11.24 -11.31
N GLU A 107 0.02 10.59 -10.16
CA GLU A 107 -0.44 11.13 -8.87
C GLU A 107 0.40 12.37 -8.46
N THR A 108 1.70 12.37 -8.69
CA THR A 108 2.59 13.51 -8.42
C THR A 108 2.17 14.74 -9.25
N GLU A 109 1.92 14.57 -10.55
CA GLU A 109 1.47 15.68 -11.41
C GLU A 109 0.06 16.16 -11.04
N ARG A 110 -0.84 15.26 -10.62
CA ARG A 110 -2.16 15.61 -10.12
C ARG A 110 -2.06 16.51 -8.87
N ILE A 111 -1.22 16.13 -7.90
CA ILE A 111 -1.00 16.89 -6.66
C ILE A 111 -0.38 18.27 -6.98
N LYS A 112 0.58 18.34 -7.90
CA LYS A 112 1.19 19.62 -8.32
C LYS A 112 0.18 20.59 -8.93
N ARG A 113 -0.88 20.07 -9.59
CA ARG A 113 -1.97 20.88 -10.16
C ARG A 113 -3.04 21.25 -9.13
N ASP A 114 -2.82 20.90 -7.86
CA ASP A 114 -3.78 21.08 -6.76
C ASP A 114 -5.13 20.35 -6.97
N ASP A 115 -5.14 19.32 -7.82
CA ASP A 115 -6.30 18.44 -8.00
C ASP A 115 -6.27 17.38 -6.88
N LEU A 116 -6.84 17.75 -5.73
CA LEU A 116 -6.75 16.99 -4.50
C LEU A 116 -8.02 16.19 -4.22
N LYS A 117 -7.84 14.97 -3.71
CA LYS A 117 -8.92 14.13 -3.19
C LYS A 117 -9.33 14.61 -1.78
N ASP A 118 -10.55 14.30 -1.35
CA ASP A 118 -11.09 14.74 -0.06
C ASP A 118 -10.15 14.49 1.12
N TYR A 119 -9.55 13.30 1.19
CA TYR A 119 -8.63 12.95 2.28
C TYR A 119 -7.28 13.70 2.19
N GLU A 120 -6.85 14.11 0.99
CA GLU A 120 -5.65 14.94 0.78
C GLU A 120 -5.93 16.37 1.23
N LEU A 121 -7.09 16.91 0.89
CA LEU A 121 -7.56 18.21 1.35
C LEU A 121 -7.64 18.29 2.87
N GLU A 122 -8.14 17.24 3.51
CA GLU A 122 -8.20 17.15 4.97
C GLU A 122 -6.80 17.25 5.59
N ILE A 123 -5.82 16.53 5.03
CA ILE A 123 -4.44 16.58 5.51
C ILE A 123 -3.81 17.94 5.24
N LYS A 124 -4.01 18.50 4.06
CA LYS A 124 -3.49 19.86 3.71
C LYS A 124 -4.00 20.90 4.70
N LYS A 125 -5.29 20.88 5.02
CA LYS A 125 -5.91 21.75 6.04
C LYS A 125 -5.31 21.53 7.44
N ALA A 126 -5.12 20.27 7.83
CA ALA A 126 -4.54 19.93 9.14
C ALA A 126 -3.09 20.41 9.29
N LEU A 127 -2.33 20.43 8.20
CA LEU A 127 -0.96 20.96 8.17
C LEU A 127 -0.89 22.50 8.12
N LYS A 128 -2.05 23.19 8.01
CA LYS A 128 -2.12 24.66 7.85
C LYS A 128 -1.28 25.20 6.68
N VAL A 129 -1.09 24.39 5.65
CA VAL A 129 -0.41 24.81 4.43
C VAL A 129 -1.44 25.48 3.51
N VAL A 130 -1.24 26.75 3.24
CA VAL A 130 -2.11 27.54 2.36
C VAL A 130 -1.79 27.27 0.90
#